data_2ddc256ea14578c3ab10af61aea4126d
#
_entry.id   2ddc256ea14578c3ab10af61aea4126d
#
_cell.length_a   1.000
_cell.length_b   1.000
_cell.length_c   1.000
_cell.angle_alpha   90.00
_cell.angle_beta   90.00
_cell.angle_gamma   90.00
#
_symmetry.space_group_name_H-M   'P 1'
#
loop_
_entity.id
_entity.type
_entity.pdbx_description
1 polymer ?
#
loop_
_entity_poly.entity_id
_entity_poly.type
_entity_poly.pdbx_seq_one_letter_code
_entity_poly.pdbx_strand_id
1 'polypeptide(L)'
;YNAYNTSLTHYHRLSERFAFSTGGFYDYQGGFFRNTVRDEKADKGQSAGGRIRAIYLPSDNWKVDLNINYEYSDQGGYPYFYQGSLAPEAQSEPLKPYIGKISNNARSNYYRNLLNTGLNLEYQTQHFTLSMVTGYQFLKDCMDIDQDFTANDIYTLQQKQRSHALSEEIILKSKSGSRWQWTTGAFGFYQWLNTEAPVTFREAGMGMLNQMLGSVIPSQ
;
A
#
# COMPACT_ATOMS: atom_id res chain seq x y z
N TYR A 1 23.98 -6.52 4.15
CA TYR A 1 22.80 -5.77 3.73
C TYR A 1 23.05 -5.13 2.38
N ASN A 2 22.24 -5.48 1.40
CA ASN A 2 22.33 -4.94 0.06
C ASN A 2 21.06 -4.13 -0.21
N ALA A 3 21.22 -2.88 -0.65
CA ALA A 3 20.13 -2.03 -1.08
C ALA A 3 20.52 -1.34 -2.39
N TYR A 4 19.59 -1.27 -3.31
CA TYR A 4 19.77 -0.61 -4.61
C TYR A 4 18.56 0.30 -4.85
N ASN A 5 18.84 1.53 -5.19
CA ASN A 5 17.84 2.48 -5.64
C ASN A 5 18.30 3.05 -6.98
N THR A 6 17.44 2.97 -7.98
CA THR A 6 17.71 3.51 -9.31
C THR A 6 16.47 4.21 -9.82
N SER A 7 16.64 5.41 -10.34
CA SER A 7 15.56 6.14 -10.98
C SER A 7 16.05 6.91 -12.20
N LEU A 8 15.20 6.99 -13.21
CA LEU A 8 15.43 7.79 -14.40
C LEU A 8 14.19 8.62 -14.68
N THR A 9 14.40 9.90 -15.01
CA THR A 9 13.32 10.78 -15.44
C THR A 9 13.75 11.53 -16.68
N HIS A 10 12.90 11.52 -17.70
CA HIS A 10 13.06 12.28 -18.93
C HIS A 10 12.02 13.40 -18.99
N TYR A 11 12.45 14.58 -19.36
CA TYR A 11 11.61 15.76 -19.58
C TYR A 11 11.72 16.17 -21.04
N HIS A 12 10.59 16.42 -21.68
CA HIS A 12 10.56 16.82 -23.07
C HIS A 12 9.49 17.88 -23.33
N ARG A 13 9.90 18.92 -24.03
CA ARG A 13 9.00 19.99 -24.50
C ARG A 13 8.82 19.82 -26.01
N LEU A 14 7.62 19.39 -26.41
CA LEU A 14 7.28 19.20 -27.82
C LEU A 14 6.94 20.51 -28.54
N SER A 15 6.33 21.46 -27.80
CA SER A 15 5.96 22.77 -28.34
C SER A 15 5.89 23.80 -27.21
N GLU A 16 5.57 25.04 -27.54
CA GLU A 16 5.30 26.08 -26.56
C GLU A 16 4.09 25.78 -25.69
N ARG A 17 3.19 24.92 -26.18
CA ARG A 17 1.93 24.60 -25.51
C ARG A 17 1.85 23.17 -24.98
N PHE A 18 2.86 22.33 -25.23
CA PHE A 18 2.84 20.95 -24.76
C PHE A 18 4.22 20.48 -24.30
N ALA A 19 4.26 20.02 -23.06
CA ALA A 19 5.42 19.38 -22.46
C ALA A 19 5.00 18.12 -21.68
N PHE A 20 5.89 17.15 -21.61
CA PHE A 20 5.68 15.97 -20.78
C PHE A 20 6.95 15.52 -20.08
N SER A 21 6.78 14.76 -19.03
CA SER A 21 7.85 13.99 -18.41
C SER A 21 7.42 12.54 -18.23
N THR A 22 8.36 11.64 -18.34
CA THR A 22 8.18 10.23 -18.00
C THR A 22 9.36 9.77 -17.17
N GLY A 23 9.12 8.89 -16.22
CA GLY A 23 10.18 8.35 -15.39
C GLY A 23 9.81 6.99 -14.85
N GLY A 24 10.83 6.26 -14.42
CA GLY A 24 10.69 4.97 -13.77
C GLY A 24 11.70 4.86 -12.64
N PHE A 25 11.41 3.96 -11.71
CA PHE A 25 12.30 3.65 -10.61
C PHE A 25 12.27 2.16 -10.29
N TYR A 26 13.32 1.70 -9.66
CA TYR A 26 13.43 0.39 -9.06
C TYR A 26 14.17 0.51 -7.73
N ASP A 27 13.58 -0.05 -6.68
CA ASP A 27 14.14 -0.15 -5.35
C ASP A 27 14.24 -1.61 -4.93
N TYR A 28 15.34 -1.98 -4.31
CA TYR A 28 15.58 -3.30 -3.74
C TYR A 28 16.22 -3.17 -2.37
N GLN A 29 15.73 -3.96 -1.41
CA GLN A 29 16.26 -4.10 -0.07
C GLN A 29 16.42 -5.58 0.27
N GLY A 30 17.65 -6.02 0.56
CA GLY A 30 17.97 -7.42 0.86
C GLY A 30 17.53 -7.91 2.24
N GLY A 31 17.01 -7.00 3.09
CA GLY A 31 16.56 -7.30 4.45
C GLY A 31 17.65 -7.38 5.49
N PHE A 32 17.29 -7.06 6.72
CA PHE A 32 18.19 -7.10 7.89
C PHE A 32 17.99 -8.36 8.73
N PHE A 33 16.74 -8.76 8.91
CA PHE A 33 16.33 -9.80 9.83
C PHE A 33 16.32 -11.16 9.15
N ARG A 34 16.76 -12.19 9.88
CA ARG A 34 16.77 -13.57 9.39
C ARG A 34 15.75 -14.39 10.16
N ASN A 35 14.90 -15.10 9.42
CA ASN A 35 14.06 -16.13 9.98
C ASN A 35 14.88 -17.38 10.25
N THR A 36 14.86 -17.87 11.50
CA THR A 36 15.72 -18.97 11.96
C THR A 36 15.19 -20.37 11.58
N VAL A 37 13.90 -20.48 11.26
CA VAL A 37 13.28 -21.74 10.84
C VAL A 37 13.41 -21.92 9.33
N ARG A 38 13.16 -20.85 8.58
CA ARG A 38 13.13 -20.88 7.11
C ARG A 38 14.48 -20.53 6.47
N ASP A 39 15.42 -20.10 7.28
CA ASP A 39 16.78 -19.75 6.86
C ASP A 39 16.84 -18.68 5.75
N GLU A 40 15.90 -17.73 5.74
CA GLU A 40 15.81 -16.64 4.77
C GLU A 40 15.68 -15.27 5.42
N LYS A 41 15.84 -14.22 4.64
CA LYS A 41 15.58 -12.85 5.10
C LYS A 41 14.08 -12.60 5.18
N ALA A 42 13.60 -12.18 6.37
CA ALA A 42 12.19 -11.97 6.64
C ALA A 42 11.64 -10.66 6.05
N ASP A 43 12.49 -9.64 5.94
CA ASP A 43 12.14 -8.26 5.60
C ASP A 43 12.75 -7.78 4.26
N LYS A 44 13.11 -8.69 3.37
CA LYS A 44 13.53 -8.32 2.01
C LYS A 44 12.36 -7.70 1.25
N GLY A 45 12.64 -6.74 0.37
CA GLY A 45 11.59 -6.10 -0.40
C GLY A 45 12.10 -5.53 -1.71
N GLN A 46 11.18 -5.33 -2.62
CA GLN A 46 11.44 -4.63 -3.87
C GLN A 46 10.21 -3.83 -4.30
N SER A 47 10.45 -2.74 -4.99
CA SER A 47 9.41 -1.98 -5.65
C SER A 47 9.87 -1.45 -6.99
N ALA A 48 8.94 -1.33 -7.92
CA ALA A 48 9.17 -0.74 -9.21
C ALA A 48 7.97 0.09 -9.62
N GLY A 49 8.20 1.16 -10.34
CA GLY A 49 7.12 2.01 -10.75
C GLY A 49 7.48 2.95 -11.86
N GLY A 50 6.45 3.64 -12.34
CA GLY A 50 6.61 4.64 -13.36
C GLY A 50 5.66 5.81 -13.16
N ARG A 51 6.03 6.94 -13.73
CA ARG A 51 5.23 8.17 -13.71
C ARG A 51 5.21 8.81 -15.07
N ILE A 52 4.08 9.40 -15.40
CA ILE A 52 3.91 10.26 -16.57
C ILE A 52 3.25 11.55 -16.09
N ARG A 53 3.75 12.68 -16.55
CA ARG A 53 3.07 13.97 -16.40
C ARG A 53 3.02 14.64 -17.74
N ALA A 54 1.87 15.19 -18.10
CA ALA A 54 1.68 15.95 -19.33
C ALA A 54 1.05 17.29 -18.99
N ILE A 55 1.62 18.37 -19.51
CA ILE A 55 1.09 19.72 -19.39
C ILE A 55 0.72 20.20 -20.78
N TYR A 56 -0.53 20.61 -20.94
CA TYR A 56 -1.05 21.15 -22.18
C TYR A 56 -1.73 22.50 -21.96
N LEU A 57 -1.41 23.46 -22.81
CA LEU A 57 -1.96 24.80 -22.81
C LEU A 57 -2.80 24.98 -24.10
N PRO A 58 -4.10 24.59 -24.10
CA PRO A 58 -4.98 24.70 -25.26
C PRO A 58 -5.07 26.14 -25.76
N SER A 59 -5.07 27.10 -24.83
CA SER A 59 -5.01 28.52 -25.08
C SER A 59 -4.31 29.23 -23.92
N ASP A 60 -4.14 30.53 -24.01
CA ASP A 60 -3.48 31.34 -22.96
C ASP A 60 -4.28 31.36 -21.64
N ASN A 61 -5.56 30.99 -21.71
CA ASN A 61 -6.46 30.97 -20.56
C ASN A 61 -6.64 29.56 -19.96
N TRP A 62 -6.22 28.50 -20.66
CA TRP A 62 -6.41 27.13 -20.23
C TRP A 62 -5.10 26.43 -19.95
N LYS A 63 -5.07 25.70 -18.85
CA LYS A 63 -4.02 24.75 -18.51
C LYS A 63 -4.63 23.40 -18.14
N VAL A 64 -4.08 22.36 -18.74
CA VAL A 64 -4.37 20.94 -18.44
C VAL A 64 -3.10 20.31 -17.92
N ASP A 65 -3.15 19.70 -16.73
CA ASP A 65 -2.00 19.04 -16.11
C ASP A 65 -2.43 17.63 -15.68
N LEU A 66 -1.98 16.63 -16.41
CA LEU A 66 -2.27 15.22 -16.16
C LEU A 66 -1.08 14.56 -15.48
N ASN A 67 -1.33 13.85 -14.38
CA ASN A 67 -0.35 13.03 -13.67
C ASN A 67 -0.85 11.59 -13.57
N ILE A 68 0.01 10.64 -13.90
CA ILE A 68 -0.25 9.21 -13.74
C ILE A 68 0.98 8.61 -13.06
N ASN A 69 0.75 7.90 -11.96
CA ASN A 69 1.79 7.20 -11.21
C ASN A 69 1.33 5.77 -10.96
N TYR A 70 2.19 4.82 -11.25
CA TYR A 70 1.97 3.42 -10.96
C TYR A 70 3.15 2.87 -10.17
N GLU A 71 2.85 2.08 -9.14
CA GLU A 71 3.83 1.38 -8.33
C GLU A 71 3.39 -0.06 -8.08
N TYR A 72 4.29 -0.97 -8.30
CA TYR A 72 4.24 -2.34 -7.79
C TYR A 72 5.23 -2.47 -6.64
N SER A 73 4.80 -3.05 -5.52
CA SER A 73 5.63 -3.34 -4.36
C SER A 73 5.45 -4.80 -3.95
N ASP A 74 6.57 -5.48 -3.69
CA ASP A 74 6.66 -6.83 -3.15
C ASP A 74 7.56 -6.76 -1.92
N GLN A 75 6.95 -6.85 -0.76
CA GLN A 75 7.63 -6.80 0.51
C GLN A 75 7.65 -8.18 1.13
N GLY A 76 8.79 -8.61 1.66
CA GLY A 76 8.89 -9.75 2.54
C GLY A 76 8.04 -9.54 3.77
N GLY A 77 7.96 -10.57 4.59
CA GLY A 77 7.12 -10.58 5.78
C GLY A 77 7.52 -9.57 6.84
N TYR A 78 6.75 -9.55 7.87
CA TYR A 78 6.96 -8.71 9.04
C TYR A 78 7.95 -9.39 9.98
N PRO A 79 8.99 -8.70 10.48
CA PRO A 79 9.99 -9.27 11.37
C PRO A 79 9.49 -9.37 12.82
N TYR A 80 8.27 -9.86 13.02
CA TYR A 80 7.73 -10.15 14.34
C TYR A 80 8.33 -11.42 14.92
N PHE A 81 8.44 -11.49 16.24
CA PHE A 81 9.01 -12.63 16.94
C PHE A 81 8.26 -12.93 18.23
N TYR A 82 8.28 -14.19 18.61
CA TYR A 82 7.71 -14.66 19.86
C TYR A 82 8.54 -14.22 21.07
N GLN A 83 7.91 -13.51 22.02
CA GLN A 83 8.57 -13.02 23.23
C GLN A 83 8.53 -13.98 24.43
N GLY A 84 7.81 -15.08 24.28
CA GLY A 84 7.53 -16.01 25.37
C GLY A 84 6.16 -15.78 25.98
N SER A 85 5.76 -16.64 26.91
CA SER A 85 4.52 -16.49 27.67
C SER A 85 4.69 -15.42 28.76
N LEU A 86 3.63 -14.65 29.02
CA LEU A 86 3.58 -13.71 30.16
C LEU A 86 3.57 -14.45 31.50
N ALA A 87 3.13 -15.71 31.54
CA ALA A 87 3.21 -16.61 32.66
C ALA A 87 4.31 -17.66 32.39
N PRO A 88 5.47 -17.58 33.06
CA PRO A 88 6.60 -18.49 32.80
C PRO A 88 6.25 -19.97 32.93
N GLU A 89 5.34 -20.30 33.84
CA GLU A 89 4.81 -21.65 34.06
C GLU A 89 3.98 -22.20 32.88
N ALA A 90 3.41 -21.29 32.07
CA ALA A 90 2.64 -21.65 30.87
C ALA A 90 3.49 -21.61 29.59
N GLN A 91 4.83 -21.43 29.74
CA GLN A 91 5.72 -21.38 28.59
C GLN A 91 5.80 -22.74 27.90
N SER A 92 5.46 -22.75 26.60
CA SER A 92 5.59 -23.96 25.78
C SER A 92 7.06 -24.37 25.62
N GLU A 93 7.40 -25.57 26.07
CA GLU A 93 8.77 -26.12 25.94
C GLU A 93 9.29 -26.11 24.48
N PRO A 94 8.50 -26.55 23.47
CA PRO A 94 8.93 -26.54 22.09
C PRO A 94 9.23 -25.13 21.53
N LEU A 95 8.65 -24.07 22.11
CA LEU A 95 8.87 -22.70 21.65
C LEU A 95 10.00 -21.96 22.37
N LYS A 96 10.52 -22.49 23.49
CA LYS A 96 11.63 -21.86 24.24
C LYS A 96 12.85 -21.50 23.37
N PRO A 97 13.31 -22.35 22.44
CA PRO A 97 14.48 -22.04 21.61
C PRO A 97 14.27 -20.85 20.66
N TYR A 98 13.02 -20.47 20.43
CA TYR A 98 12.62 -19.42 19.48
C TYR A 98 12.29 -18.07 20.13
N ILE A 99 12.32 -17.98 21.46
CA ILE A 99 12.09 -16.71 22.16
C ILE A 99 13.08 -15.65 21.68
N GLY A 100 12.57 -14.49 21.29
CA GLY A 100 13.36 -13.38 20.76
C GLY A 100 13.89 -13.58 19.35
N LYS A 101 13.47 -14.64 18.65
CA LYS A 101 13.88 -14.94 17.28
C LYS A 101 12.68 -14.91 16.34
N ILE A 102 12.91 -14.44 15.11
CA ILE A 102 11.93 -14.58 14.04
C ILE A 102 11.93 -16.04 13.60
N SER A 103 10.80 -16.72 13.80
CA SER A 103 10.71 -18.17 13.66
C SER A 103 9.41 -18.66 13.01
N ASN A 104 8.66 -17.75 12.38
CA ASN A 104 7.44 -18.13 11.67
C ASN A 104 7.74 -19.19 10.60
N ASN A 105 6.93 -20.29 10.60
CA ASN A 105 7.09 -21.41 9.70
C ASN A 105 6.49 -21.16 8.32
N ALA A 106 5.39 -20.41 8.23
CA ALA A 106 4.80 -20.02 6.97
C ALA A 106 5.39 -18.70 6.43
N ARG A 107 5.30 -18.52 5.11
CA ARG A 107 5.78 -17.29 4.46
C ARG A 107 4.79 -16.16 4.71
N SER A 108 5.32 -15.05 5.20
CA SER A 108 4.60 -13.79 5.25
C SER A 108 5.12 -12.86 4.17
N ASN A 109 4.22 -12.14 3.51
CA ASN A 109 4.56 -11.18 2.46
C ASN A 109 3.44 -10.15 2.28
N TYR A 110 3.76 -9.09 1.55
CA TYR A 110 2.80 -8.05 1.16
C TYR A 110 3.05 -7.61 -0.27
N TYR A 111 2.06 -7.75 -1.11
CA TYR A 111 2.08 -7.26 -2.49
C TYR A 111 1.13 -6.10 -2.65
N ARG A 112 1.55 -5.08 -3.38
CA ARG A 112 0.70 -3.92 -3.65
C ARG A 112 0.86 -3.45 -5.08
N ASN A 113 -0.27 -3.23 -5.74
CA ASN A 113 -0.38 -2.47 -6.98
C ASN A 113 -1.13 -1.18 -6.66
N LEU A 114 -0.52 -0.05 -6.94
CA LEU A 114 -1.08 1.26 -6.67
C LEU A 114 -1.00 2.11 -7.94
N LEU A 115 -2.16 2.52 -8.45
CA LEU A 115 -2.28 3.49 -9.52
C LEU A 115 -2.90 4.77 -8.96
N ASN A 116 -2.22 5.90 -9.15
CA ASN A 116 -2.75 7.22 -8.87
C ASN A 116 -2.80 8.02 -10.16
N THR A 117 -3.93 8.65 -10.41
CA THR A 117 -4.13 9.55 -11.54
C THR A 117 -4.71 10.86 -11.04
N GLY A 118 -4.17 11.97 -11.50
CA GLY A 118 -4.65 13.30 -11.20
C GLY A 118 -4.76 14.13 -12.47
N LEU A 119 -5.92 14.72 -12.69
CA LEU A 119 -6.16 15.68 -13.76
C LEU A 119 -6.48 17.03 -13.13
N ASN A 120 -5.67 18.02 -13.43
CA ASN A 120 -5.90 19.39 -12.99
C ASN A 120 -6.20 20.25 -14.23
N LEU A 121 -7.39 20.86 -14.23
CA LEU A 121 -7.85 21.79 -15.25
C LEU A 121 -7.88 23.18 -14.61
N GLU A 122 -7.25 24.15 -15.22
CA GLU A 122 -7.29 25.54 -14.79
C GLU A 122 -7.78 26.41 -15.95
N TYR A 123 -8.78 27.24 -15.67
CA TYR A 123 -9.27 28.24 -16.59
C TYR A 123 -9.21 29.62 -15.98
N GLN A 124 -8.51 30.52 -16.64
CA GLN A 124 -8.32 31.89 -16.18
C GLN A 124 -9.09 32.87 -17.04
N THR A 125 -9.90 33.70 -16.39
CA THR A 125 -10.56 34.87 -17.00
C THR A 125 -9.96 36.17 -16.46
N GLN A 126 -10.47 37.30 -16.90
CA GLN A 126 -10.10 38.59 -16.34
C GLN A 126 -10.59 38.80 -14.89
N HIS A 127 -11.65 38.10 -14.48
CA HIS A 127 -12.33 38.29 -13.19
C HIS A 127 -12.09 37.17 -12.18
N PHE A 128 -11.90 35.95 -12.64
CA PHE A 128 -11.77 34.77 -11.78
C PHE A 128 -10.85 33.71 -12.40
N THR A 129 -10.43 32.79 -11.56
CA THR A 129 -9.79 31.53 -11.93
C THR A 129 -10.69 30.38 -11.48
N LEU A 130 -11.00 29.47 -12.39
CA LEU A 130 -11.63 28.18 -12.11
C LEU A 130 -10.55 27.10 -12.12
N SER A 131 -10.48 26.31 -11.05
CA SER A 131 -9.64 25.13 -10.95
C SER A 131 -10.51 23.91 -10.69
N MET A 132 -10.26 22.82 -11.41
CA MET A 132 -10.90 21.52 -11.24
C MET A 132 -9.80 20.48 -11.06
N VAL A 133 -9.87 19.71 -9.98
CA VAL A 133 -8.92 18.65 -9.68
C VAL A 133 -9.65 17.34 -9.51
N THR A 134 -9.49 16.47 -10.51
CA THR A 134 -10.01 15.10 -10.49
C THR A 134 -8.90 14.15 -10.07
N GLY A 135 -9.12 13.39 -9.00
CA GLY A 135 -8.21 12.36 -8.52
C GLY A 135 -8.84 10.98 -8.65
N TYR A 136 -8.07 10.02 -9.16
CA TYR A 136 -8.46 8.62 -9.14
C TYR A 136 -7.34 7.76 -8.59
N GLN A 137 -7.67 6.87 -7.64
CA GLN A 137 -6.76 5.89 -7.08
C GLN A 137 -7.33 4.48 -7.26
N PHE A 138 -6.48 3.59 -7.72
CA PHE A 138 -6.72 2.16 -7.69
C PHE A 138 -5.67 1.49 -6.83
N LEU A 139 -6.13 0.72 -5.83
CA LEU A 139 -5.31 -0.11 -4.98
C LEU A 139 -5.76 -1.57 -5.12
N LYS A 140 -4.80 -2.46 -5.32
CA LYS A 140 -4.98 -3.90 -5.18
C LYS A 140 -3.80 -4.43 -4.39
N ASP A 141 -4.06 -4.98 -3.22
CA ASP A 141 -3.04 -5.58 -2.37
C ASP A 141 -3.41 -6.97 -1.89
N CYS A 142 -2.41 -7.67 -1.41
CA CYS A 142 -2.53 -8.96 -0.76
C CYS A 142 -1.46 -9.07 0.32
N MET A 143 -1.89 -9.33 1.53
CA MET A 143 -1.04 -9.62 2.67
C MET A 143 -1.23 -11.09 3.06
N ASP A 144 -0.14 -11.84 3.02
CA ASP A 144 -0.08 -13.18 3.62
C ASP A 144 0.71 -13.07 4.93
N ILE A 145 0.19 -13.63 5.99
CA ILE A 145 0.81 -13.54 7.30
C ILE A 145 0.69 -14.86 8.06
N ASP A 146 1.80 -15.33 8.58
CA ASP A 146 1.84 -16.33 9.63
C ASP A 146 1.46 -15.65 10.94
N GLN A 147 0.19 -15.77 11.31
CA GLN A 147 -0.41 -14.94 12.35
C GLN A 147 -0.02 -15.36 13.77
N ASP A 148 0.47 -16.59 13.95
CA ASP A 148 0.96 -17.02 15.26
C ASP A 148 2.41 -16.60 15.53
N PHE A 149 3.16 -16.19 14.48
CA PHE A 149 4.55 -15.71 14.54
C PHE A 149 5.53 -16.69 15.19
N THR A 150 5.20 -17.99 15.17
CA THR A 150 6.00 -19.03 15.82
C THR A 150 6.48 -20.08 14.81
N ALA A 151 7.22 -21.07 15.31
CA ALA A 151 7.63 -22.23 14.55
C ALA A 151 6.52 -23.29 14.43
N ASN A 152 5.39 -23.11 15.11
CA ASN A 152 4.26 -24.03 15.06
C ASN A 152 3.38 -23.70 13.84
N ASP A 153 2.81 -24.74 13.23
CA ASP A 153 1.93 -24.61 12.09
C ASP A 153 0.46 -24.50 12.56
N ILE A 154 0.09 -23.33 13.16
CA ILE A 154 -1.22 -23.13 13.79
C ILE A 154 -2.21 -22.55 12.78
N TYR A 155 -2.00 -21.35 12.29
CA TYR A 155 -2.88 -20.73 11.30
C TYR A 155 -2.21 -19.59 10.53
N THR A 156 -2.70 -19.39 9.33
CA THR A 156 -2.30 -18.27 8.47
C THR A 156 -3.49 -17.41 8.12
N LEU A 157 -3.24 -16.12 7.96
CA LEU A 157 -4.20 -15.13 7.48
C LEU A 157 -3.78 -14.65 6.09
N GLN A 158 -4.71 -14.60 5.15
CA GLN A 158 -4.52 -13.90 3.89
C GLN A 158 -5.53 -12.76 3.83
N GLN A 159 -5.05 -11.51 3.71
CA GLN A 159 -5.93 -10.37 3.50
C GLN A 159 -5.74 -9.84 2.09
N LYS A 160 -6.82 -9.78 1.33
CA LYS A 160 -6.87 -9.18 0.00
C LYS A 160 -7.74 -7.94 0.03
N GLN A 161 -7.24 -6.85 -0.53
CA GLN A 161 -8.02 -5.63 -0.67
C GLN A 161 -8.02 -5.16 -2.12
N ARG A 162 -9.17 -4.65 -2.54
CA ARG A 162 -9.33 -3.93 -3.80
C ARG A 162 -10.11 -2.67 -3.54
N SER A 163 -9.49 -1.54 -3.80
CA SER A 163 -10.09 -0.23 -3.60
C SER A 163 -10.02 0.61 -4.85
N HIS A 164 -11.09 1.33 -5.11
CA HIS A 164 -11.16 2.41 -6.09
C HIS A 164 -11.62 3.65 -5.36
N ALA A 165 -10.92 4.75 -5.48
CA ALA A 165 -11.29 6.03 -4.92
C ALA A 165 -11.32 7.09 -6.03
N LEU A 166 -12.36 7.89 -6.04
CA LEU A 166 -12.54 9.02 -6.94
C LEU A 166 -12.75 10.27 -6.10
N SER A 167 -12.04 11.33 -6.41
CA SER A 167 -12.23 12.64 -5.80
C SER A 167 -12.37 13.70 -6.88
N GLU A 168 -13.20 14.69 -6.60
CA GLU A 168 -13.36 15.88 -7.45
C GLU A 168 -13.38 17.11 -6.58
N GLU A 169 -12.57 18.10 -6.92
CA GLU A 169 -12.55 19.40 -6.28
C GLU A 169 -12.71 20.48 -7.34
N ILE A 170 -13.67 21.38 -7.13
CA ILE A 170 -13.91 22.52 -7.99
C ILE A 170 -13.74 23.79 -7.15
N ILE A 171 -12.81 24.65 -7.54
CA ILE A 171 -12.52 25.90 -6.85
C ILE A 171 -12.70 27.06 -7.82
N LEU A 172 -13.45 28.04 -7.39
CA LEU A 172 -13.60 29.33 -8.07
C LEU A 172 -13.02 30.43 -7.20
N LYS A 173 -12.07 31.19 -7.73
CA LYS A 173 -11.33 32.21 -6.99
C LYS A 173 -11.32 33.53 -7.75
N SER A 174 -11.62 34.63 -7.08
CA SER A 174 -11.47 35.98 -7.65
C SER A 174 -10.02 36.33 -7.98
N LYS A 175 -9.78 37.20 -8.93
CA LYS A 175 -8.44 37.73 -9.20
C LYS A 175 -7.94 38.62 -8.05
N SER A 176 -6.64 38.63 -7.83
CA SER A 176 -5.97 39.34 -6.74
C SER A 176 -6.10 40.86 -6.78
N GLY A 177 -6.43 41.46 -7.93
CA GLY A 177 -6.70 42.89 -8.10
C GLY A 177 -8.14 43.33 -7.86
N SER A 178 -9.03 42.40 -7.53
CA SER A 178 -10.44 42.71 -7.27
C SER A 178 -10.61 43.40 -5.93
N ARG A 179 -11.55 44.39 -5.86
CA ARG A 179 -11.92 45.06 -4.62
C ARG A 179 -12.42 44.08 -3.55
N TRP A 180 -13.12 43.05 -3.98
CA TRP A 180 -13.56 41.90 -3.18
C TRP A 180 -12.80 40.68 -3.60
N GLN A 181 -12.06 40.07 -2.65
CA GLN A 181 -11.36 38.81 -2.85
C GLN A 181 -12.18 37.72 -2.19
N TRP A 182 -12.53 36.71 -2.97
CA TRP A 182 -13.33 35.57 -2.53
C TRP A 182 -12.82 34.27 -3.14
N THR A 183 -13.05 33.19 -2.44
CA THR A 183 -12.81 31.82 -2.90
C THR A 183 -14.02 31.00 -2.49
N THR A 184 -14.55 30.22 -3.41
CA THR A 184 -15.61 29.26 -3.13
C THR A 184 -15.29 27.96 -3.86
N GLY A 185 -15.84 26.83 -3.41
CA GLY A 185 -15.60 25.56 -4.03
C GLY A 185 -16.51 24.47 -3.50
N ALA A 186 -16.41 23.32 -4.14
CA ALA A 186 -17.07 22.09 -3.75
C ALA A 186 -16.10 20.93 -3.85
N PHE A 187 -16.23 19.96 -2.97
CA PHE A 187 -15.45 18.74 -2.95
C PHE A 187 -16.38 17.54 -2.87
N GLY A 188 -16.08 16.52 -3.67
CA GLY A 188 -16.74 15.22 -3.63
C GLY A 188 -15.72 14.11 -3.55
N PHE A 189 -16.05 13.06 -2.80
CA PHE A 189 -15.22 11.87 -2.67
C PHE A 189 -16.09 10.63 -2.65
N TYR A 190 -15.68 9.61 -3.37
CA TYR A 190 -16.32 8.31 -3.37
C TYR A 190 -15.30 7.17 -3.39
N GLN A 191 -15.51 6.14 -2.56
CA GLN A 191 -14.63 4.99 -2.48
C GLN A 191 -15.43 3.69 -2.50
N TRP A 192 -14.97 2.74 -3.32
CA TRP A 192 -15.37 1.33 -3.27
C TRP A 192 -14.24 0.52 -2.68
N LEU A 193 -14.52 -0.19 -1.62
CA LEU A 193 -13.56 -1.06 -0.97
C LEU A 193 -14.15 -2.46 -0.86
N ASN A 194 -13.43 -3.45 -1.37
CA ASN A 194 -13.67 -4.85 -1.11
C ASN A 194 -12.50 -5.45 -0.35
N THR A 195 -12.79 -6.12 0.75
CA THR A 195 -11.78 -6.79 1.59
C THR A 195 -12.21 -8.23 1.84
N GLU A 196 -11.29 -9.16 1.61
CA GLU A 196 -11.41 -10.57 1.94
C GLU A 196 -10.27 -10.91 2.89
N ALA A 197 -10.57 -11.63 3.97
CA ALA A 197 -9.59 -11.98 5.00
C ALA A 197 -9.78 -13.43 5.49
N PRO A 198 -9.59 -14.43 4.60
CA PRO A 198 -9.68 -15.84 5.02
C PRO A 198 -8.56 -16.20 6.00
N VAL A 199 -8.96 -16.92 7.05
CA VAL A 199 -8.05 -17.56 8.01
C VAL A 199 -8.00 -19.05 7.69
N THR A 200 -6.81 -19.60 7.56
CA THR A 200 -6.60 -21.04 7.31
C THR A 200 -5.94 -21.66 8.53
N PHE A 201 -6.69 -22.53 9.22
CA PHE A 201 -6.13 -23.36 10.27
C PHE A 201 -5.28 -24.47 9.67
N ARG A 202 -4.11 -24.66 10.24
CA ARG A 202 -3.14 -25.66 9.86
C ARG A 202 -3.25 -26.88 10.77
N GLU A 203 -2.35 -27.84 10.62
CA GLU A 203 -2.44 -29.13 11.32
C GLU A 203 -2.46 -28.98 12.86
N ALA A 204 -1.51 -28.22 13.42
CA ALA A 204 -1.47 -27.95 14.86
C ALA A 204 -2.70 -27.15 15.35
N GLY A 205 -3.15 -26.20 14.54
CA GLY A 205 -4.34 -25.39 14.83
C GLY A 205 -5.62 -26.21 14.82
N MET A 206 -5.77 -27.13 13.90
CA MET A 206 -6.90 -28.08 13.87
C MET A 206 -6.89 -29.00 15.10
N GLY A 207 -5.70 -29.46 15.54
CA GLY A 207 -5.56 -30.22 16.77
C GLY A 207 -6.05 -29.46 18.01
N MET A 208 -5.64 -28.20 18.15
CA MET A 208 -6.09 -27.31 19.23
C MET A 208 -7.60 -27.06 19.18
N LEU A 209 -8.15 -26.80 17.99
CA LEU A 209 -9.58 -26.56 17.80
C LEU A 209 -10.41 -27.78 18.18
N ASN A 210 -10.01 -28.97 17.76
CA ASN A 210 -10.67 -30.23 18.11
C ASN A 210 -10.63 -30.49 19.63
N GLN A 211 -9.51 -30.21 20.28
CA GLN A 211 -9.39 -30.33 21.74
C GLN A 211 -10.33 -29.36 22.47
N MET A 212 -10.41 -28.11 22.03
CA MET A 212 -11.35 -27.11 22.58
C MET A 212 -12.79 -27.53 22.38
N LEU A 213 -13.18 -27.96 21.20
CA LEU A 213 -14.54 -28.42 20.92
C LEU A 213 -14.89 -29.68 21.73
N GLY A 214 -13.97 -30.66 21.86
CA GLY A 214 -14.15 -31.84 22.66
C GLY A 214 -14.32 -31.55 24.16
N SER A 215 -13.77 -30.44 24.66
CA SER A 215 -13.95 -30.02 26.05
C SER A 215 -15.28 -29.31 26.31
N VAL A 216 -15.93 -28.77 25.27
CA VAL A 216 -17.18 -28.00 25.34
C VAL A 216 -18.42 -28.89 25.07
N ILE A 217 -18.25 -29.93 24.27
CA ILE A 217 -19.33 -30.87 23.96
C ILE A 217 -19.18 -32.06 24.91
N PRO A 218 -20.07 -32.21 25.94
CA PRO A 218 -20.06 -33.40 26.77
C PRO A 218 -20.33 -34.64 25.88
N SER A 219 -19.50 -35.65 25.99
CA SER A 219 -19.80 -36.97 25.39
C SER A 219 -21.15 -37.44 25.94
N GLN A 220 -22.16 -37.57 25.08
CA GLN A 220 -23.40 -38.24 25.36
C GLN A 220 -23.16 -39.73 25.56
#